data_76ea35b9cc4c82a95c01e5fde990688c
#
_entry.id   76ea35b9cc4c82a95c01e5fde990688c
#
_cell.length_a   1.000
_cell.length_b   1.000
_cell.length_c   1.000
_cell.angle_alpha   90.00
_cell.angle_beta   90.00
_cell.angle_gamma   90.00
#
_symmetry.space_group_name_H-M   'P 1'
#
loop_
_entity.id
_entity.type
_entity.pdbx_description
1 polymer ?
#
loop_
_entity_poly.entity_id
_entity_poly.type
_entity_poly.pdbx_seq_one_letter_code
_entity_poly.pdbx_strand_id
1 'polypeptide(L)'
;MIKRMLTAASVTLILSSGFAQNNTIYIELLGNGLLYSLNYDRMVTDKISVRAGYGGLTVSNSTVSSGVIVTEDIKITLIPVLANYLRGEGNHKLEIGGGIVLVSLDYTGNVADVDFSLAADGAIPTGNLGYRYQKSEGGFFFKASLCPFFAETMVTSVGLGFGYSF
;
A
#
# COMPACT_ATOMS: atom_id res chain seq x y z
N MET A 1 0.00 -23.83 -0.62
CA MET A 1 1.31 -23.78 0.06
C MET A 1 1.86 -22.34 0.16
N ILE A 2 1.74 -21.51 -0.84
CA ILE A 2 2.26 -20.11 -0.87
C ILE A 2 1.66 -19.21 0.24
N LYS A 3 0.36 -19.33 0.56
CA LYS A 3 -0.27 -18.56 1.66
C LYS A 3 0.37 -18.78 3.04
N ARG A 4 0.89 -19.97 3.32
CA ARG A 4 1.53 -20.28 4.61
C ARG A 4 2.99 -19.80 4.69
N MET A 5 3.67 -19.63 3.57
CA MET A 5 5.05 -19.12 3.53
C MET A 5 5.09 -17.58 3.68
N LEU A 6 4.09 -16.87 3.15
CA LEU A 6 3.98 -15.43 3.34
C LEU A 6 3.72 -15.04 4.81
N THR A 7 2.94 -15.84 5.55
CA THR A 7 2.68 -15.59 6.97
C THR A 7 3.91 -15.80 7.85
N ALA A 8 4.79 -16.77 7.51
CA ALA A 8 6.00 -17.02 8.27
C ALA A 8 7.10 -15.96 8.05
N ALA A 9 7.26 -15.45 6.82
CA ALA A 9 8.22 -14.40 6.49
C ALA A 9 7.86 -13.05 7.13
N SER A 10 6.56 -12.76 7.31
CA SER A 10 6.09 -11.51 7.92
C SER A 10 6.38 -11.42 9.43
N VAL A 11 6.40 -12.55 10.13
CA VAL A 11 6.60 -12.60 11.59
C VAL A 11 8.07 -12.46 11.98
N THR A 12 8.99 -12.96 11.16
CA THR A 12 10.42 -12.94 11.49
C THR A 12 11.07 -11.55 11.34
N LEU A 13 10.49 -10.65 10.54
CA LEU A 13 10.99 -9.28 10.36
C LEU A 13 10.67 -8.35 11.54
N ILE A 14 9.74 -8.75 12.41
CA ILE A 14 9.26 -7.92 13.53
C ILE A 14 10.13 -8.05 14.79
N LEU A 15 10.95 -9.09 14.90
CA LEU A 15 11.60 -9.49 16.16
C LEU A 15 13.07 -9.10 16.34
N SER A 16 13.70 -8.40 15.41
CA SER A 16 15.06 -7.87 15.63
C SER A 16 15.02 -6.47 16.22
N SER A 17 14.72 -6.39 17.50
CA SER A 17 14.78 -5.19 18.33
C SER A 17 16.22 -4.83 18.64
N GLY A 18 16.59 -3.57 18.49
CA GLY A 18 17.87 -3.07 18.99
C GLY A 18 18.23 -1.63 18.62
N PHE A 19 17.47 -0.95 17.79
CA PHE A 19 17.75 0.45 17.45
C PHE A 19 16.52 1.32 17.69
N ALA A 20 16.74 2.44 18.40
CA ALA A 20 15.70 3.37 18.78
C ALA A 20 14.91 3.86 17.57
N GLN A 21 13.60 3.77 17.66
CA GLN A 21 12.59 4.53 16.93
C GLN A 21 12.67 4.50 15.38
N ASN A 22 12.68 3.30 14.85
CA ASN A 22 12.84 3.10 13.41
C ASN A 22 11.58 2.57 12.72
N ASN A 23 10.44 2.60 13.41
CA ASN A 23 9.19 2.08 12.90
C ASN A 23 8.18 3.21 12.74
N THR A 24 7.38 3.16 11.69
CA THR A 24 6.35 4.15 11.44
C THR A 24 5.08 3.44 10.96
N ILE A 25 3.95 3.78 11.57
CA ILE A 25 2.63 3.38 11.08
C ILE A 25 1.94 4.65 10.59
N TYR A 26 1.39 4.61 9.37
CA TYR A 26 0.71 5.76 8.80
C TYR A 26 -0.37 5.37 7.79
N ILE A 27 -1.36 6.24 7.67
CA ILE A 27 -2.36 6.17 6.61
C ILE A 27 -1.84 7.04 5.45
N GLU A 28 -1.86 6.51 4.25
CA GLU A 28 -1.58 7.25 3.03
C GLU A 28 -2.89 7.40 2.26
N LEU A 29 -3.20 8.62 1.90
CA LEU A 29 -4.29 8.95 0.99
C LEU A 29 -3.72 9.02 -0.41
N LEU A 30 -4.38 8.38 -1.37
CA LEU A 30 -3.90 8.20 -2.72
C LEU A 30 -2.56 7.42 -2.73
N GLY A 31 -1.54 7.87 -3.48
CA GLY A 31 -0.23 7.23 -3.50
C GLY A 31 -0.25 5.83 -4.10
N ASN A 32 0.57 4.92 -3.53
CA ASN A 32 0.70 3.56 -4.04
C ASN A 32 -0.48 2.65 -3.68
N GLY A 33 -1.35 3.07 -2.76
CA GLY A 33 -2.58 2.35 -2.38
C GLY A 33 -3.84 2.83 -3.12
N LEU A 34 -3.70 3.71 -4.13
CA LEU A 34 -4.74 4.36 -4.92
C LEU A 34 -5.62 5.32 -4.09
N LEU A 35 -6.62 4.87 -3.35
CA LEU A 35 -7.49 5.75 -2.57
C LEU A 35 -6.97 5.96 -1.17
N TYR A 36 -6.71 4.88 -0.47
CA TYR A 36 -6.11 4.90 0.87
C TYR A 36 -5.34 3.61 1.12
N SER A 37 -4.34 3.69 1.97
CA SER A 37 -3.65 2.51 2.48
C SER A 37 -3.17 2.73 3.90
N LEU A 38 -3.18 1.66 4.69
CA LEU A 38 -2.47 1.57 5.96
C LEU A 38 -1.07 1.03 5.68
N ASN A 39 -0.05 1.72 6.14
CA ASN A 39 1.33 1.40 5.84
C ASN A 39 2.13 1.22 7.11
N TYR A 40 3.04 0.28 7.07
CA TYR A 40 4.13 0.11 8.02
C TYR A 40 5.46 0.31 7.30
N ASP A 41 6.27 1.20 7.82
CA ASP A 41 7.59 1.53 7.29
C ASP A 41 8.63 1.31 8.40
N ARG A 42 9.73 0.64 8.07
CA ARG A 42 10.83 0.37 9.00
C ARG A 42 12.14 0.85 8.41
N MET A 43 12.86 1.64 9.17
CA MET A 43 14.25 1.98 8.87
C MET A 43 15.13 0.73 9.06
N VAL A 44 15.80 0.31 8.02
CA VAL A 44 16.76 -0.82 8.03
C VAL A 44 18.17 -0.29 8.27
N THR A 45 18.45 0.91 7.82
CA THR A 45 19.65 1.69 8.10
C THR A 45 19.27 3.15 8.33
N ASP A 46 20.21 4.00 8.69
CA ASP A 46 19.96 5.45 8.84
C ASP A 46 19.42 6.14 7.59
N LYS A 47 19.54 5.49 6.42
CA LYS A 47 19.19 6.06 5.12
C LYS A 47 18.24 5.19 4.29
N ILE A 48 17.99 3.95 4.71
CA ILE A 48 17.15 3.02 3.95
C ILE A 48 15.99 2.55 4.80
N SER A 49 14.79 2.69 4.28
CA SER A 49 13.59 2.08 4.87
C SER A 49 12.95 1.05 3.94
N VAL A 50 12.24 0.12 4.54
CA VAL A 50 11.37 -0.83 3.83
C VAL A 50 9.95 -0.61 4.31
N ARG A 51 9.05 -0.49 3.35
CA ARG A 51 7.64 -0.21 3.56
C ARG A 51 6.79 -1.36 3.03
N ALA A 52 5.77 -1.74 3.78
CA ALA A 52 4.67 -2.57 3.32
C ALA A 52 3.35 -1.89 3.67
N GLY A 53 2.38 -1.93 2.76
CA GLY A 53 1.07 -1.33 2.96
C GLY A 53 -0.06 -2.28 2.58
N TYR A 54 -1.25 -1.92 3.00
CA TYR A 54 -2.49 -2.58 2.64
C TYR A 54 -3.54 -1.50 2.32
N GLY A 55 -4.08 -1.56 1.13
CA GLY A 55 -5.12 -0.66 0.67
C GLY A 55 -6.11 -1.40 -0.23
N GLY A 56 -7.18 -0.72 -0.59
CA GLY A 56 -8.13 -1.32 -1.50
C GLY A 56 -9.36 -0.47 -1.72
N LEU A 57 -10.19 -0.94 -2.64
CA LEU A 57 -11.45 -0.33 -3.02
C LEU A 57 -12.45 -1.45 -3.27
N THR A 58 -13.66 -1.27 -2.76
CA THR A 58 -14.82 -2.09 -3.14
C THR A 58 -15.84 -1.20 -3.80
N VAL A 59 -16.26 -1.58 -5.00
CA VAL A 59 -17.32 -0.93 -5.75
C VAL A 59 -18.46 -1.91 -5.89
N SER A 60 -19.61 -1.58 -5.29
CA SER A 60 -20.83 -2.37 -5.37
C SER A 60 -21.83 -1.65 -6.27
N ASN A 61 -22.40 -2.36 -7.21
CA ASN A 61 -23.46 -1.86 -8.08
C ASN A 61 -24.66 -2.82 -8.04
N SER A 62 -25.85 -2.27 -7.90
CA SER A 62 -27.10 -3.04 -7.93
C SER A 62 -28.05 -2.42 -8.95
N THR A 63 -28.44 -3.19 -9.94
CA THR A 63 -29.34 -2.76 -11.00
C THR A 63 -30.56 -3.67 -11.06
N VAL A 64 -31.74 -3.08 -11.21
CA VAL A 64 -32.98 -3.81 -11.46
C VAL A 64 -33.29 -3.74 -12.93
N SER A 65 -33.25 -4.88 -13.63
CA SER A 65 -33.59 -5.00 -15.05
C SER A 65 -34.69 -6.02 -15.22
N SER A 66 -35.82 -5.59 -15.81
CA SER A 66 -36.97 -6.46 -16.08
C SER A 66 -37.49 -7.26 -14.84
N GLY A 67 -37.41 -6.66 -13.65
CA GLY A 67 -37.84 -7.30 -12.39
C GLY A 67 -36.80 -8.28 -11.79
N VAL A 68 -35.62 -8.41 -12.39
CA VAL A 68 -34.50 -9.18 -11.85
C VAL A 68 -33.50 -8.22 -11.21
N ILE A 69 -33.08 -8.54 -9.98
CA ILE A 69 -32.02 -7.82 -9.29
C ILE A 69 -30.68 -8.41 -9.72
N VAL A 70 -29.80 -7.57 -10.25
CA VAL A 70 -28.41 -7.91 -10.58
C VAL A 70 -27.54 -7.14 -9.61
N THR A 71 -26.75 -7.85 -8.81
CA THR A 71 -25.77 -7.26 -7.91
C THR A 71 -24.37 -7.64 -8.36
N GLU A 72 -23.48 -6.66 -8.44
CA GLU A 72 -22.09 -6.82 -8.85
C GLU A 72 -21.18 -6.14 -7.83
N ASP A 73 -20.20 -6.87 -7.33
CA ASP A 73 -19.16 -6.36 -6.44
C ASP A 73 -17.79 -6.54 -7.09
N ILE A 74 -17.05 -5.43 -7.19
CA ILE A 74 -15.66 -5.42 -7.62
C ILE A 74 -14.82 -5.02 -6.41
N LYS A 75 -13.98 -5.92 -5.93
CA LYS A 75 -13.02 -5.67 -4.86
C LYS A 75 -11.61 -5.65 -5.41
N ILE A 76 -10.93 -4.52 -5.26
CA ILE A 76 -9.53 -4.34 -5.60
C ILE A 76 -8.74 -4.25 -4.31
N THR A 77 -7.77 -5.14 -4.12
CA THR A 77 -6.83 -5.13 -2.99
C THR A 77 -5.44 -4.80 -3.51
N LEU A 78 -4.75 -3.89 -2.83
CA LEU A 78 -3.43 -3.39 -3.18
C LEU A 78 -2.49 -3.56 -1.99
N ILE A 79 -1.34 -4.21 -2.23
CA ILE A 79 -0.30 -4.39 -1.23
C ILE A 79 1.01 -3.79 -1.79
N PRO A 80 1.26 -2.49 -1.57
CA PRO A 80 2.54 -1.88 -1.92
C PRO A 80 3.66 -2.40 -1.02
N VAL A 81 4.79 -2.79 -1.64
CA VAL A 81 6.04 -3.16 -0.97
C VAL A 81 7.17 -2.39 -1.64
N LEU A 82 7.82 -1.50 -0.90
CA LEU A 82 8.86 -0.60 -1.42
C LEU A 82 10.08 -0.57 -0.51
N ALA A 83 11.23 -0.32 -1.12
CA ALA A 83 12.44 0.13 -0.45
C ALA A 83 12.68 1.60 -0.79
N ASN A 84 12.97 2.42 0.22
CA ASN A 84 13.15 3.86 0.07
C ASN A 84 14.51 4.27 0.58
N TYR A 85 15.17 5.17 -0.14
CA TYR A 85 16.37 5.87 0.27
C TYR A 85 16.00 7.27 0.76
N LEU A 86 16.49 7.63 1.93
CA LEU A 86 16.24 8.90 2.61
C LEU A 86 17.49 9.76 2.60
N ARG A 87 17.37 11.01 2.17
CA ARG A 87 18.43 12.01 2.20
C ARG A 87 17.92 13.32 2.79
N GLY A 88 18.64 13.87 3.74
CA GLY A 88 18.28 15.13 4.38
C GLY A 88 18.92 15.22 5.77
N GLU A 89 18.72 16.35 6.44
CA GLU A 89 19.20 16.61 7.78
C GLU A 89 18.04 16.83 8.76
N GLY A 90 18.24 16.44 10.00
CA GLY A 90 17.23 16.56 11.04
C GLY A 90 15.95 15.79 10.71
N ASN A 91 14.81 16.46 10.85
CA ASN A 91 13.49 15.83 10.67
C ASN A 91 12.97 15.86 9.23
N HIS A 92 13.63 16.58 8.34
CA HIS A 92 13.22 16.82 6.96
C HIS A 92 14.05 15.98 6.00
N LYS A 93 13.42 15.09 5.26
CA LYS A 93 14.10 14.15 4.39
C LYS A 93 13.45 14.15 3.00
N LEU A 94 14.27 14.07 1.97
CA LEU A 94 13.85 13.66 0.63
C LEU A 94 13.82 12.13 0.62
N GLU A 95 12.77 11.56 0.06
CA GLU A 95 12.58 10.12 -0.07
C GLU A 95 12.53 9.74 -1.54
N ILE A 96 13.38 8.79 -1.94
CA ILE A 96 13.38 8.21 -3.29
C ILE A 96 13.31 6.69 -3.12
N GLY A 97 12.35 6.05 -3.74
CA GLY A 97 12.15 4.63 -3.59
C GLY A 97 11.59 3.94 -4.80
N GLY A 98 11.56 2.61 -4.72
CA GLY A 98 10.97 1.76 -5.72
C GLY A 98 10.57 0.41 -5.13
N GLY A 99 9.69 -0.26 -5.85
CA GLY A 99 9.18 -1.56 -5.44
C GLY A 99 8.07 -2.05 -6.35
N ILE A 100 7.16 -2.80 -5.78
CA ILE A 100 6.01 -3.38 -6.48
C ILE A 100 4.74 -3.13 -5.69
N VAL A 101 3.61 -3.04 -6.40
CA VAL A 101 2.27 -3.14 -5.84
C VAL A 101 1.69 -4.46 -6.28
N LEU A 102 1.43 -5.35 -5.31
CA LEU A 102 0.67 -6.56 -5.56
C LEU A 102 -0.81 -6.17 -5.65
N VAL A 103 -1.46 -6.58 -6.72
CA VAL A 103 -2.85 -6.27 -7.03
C VAL A 103 -3.63 -7.57 -7.02
N SER A 104 -4.73 -7.60 -6.27
CA SER A 104 -5.71 -8.68 -6.35
C SER A 104 -7.07 -8.07 -6.71
N LEU A 105 -7.71 -8.63 -7.70
CA LEU A 105 -9.01 -8.21 -8.18
C LEU A 105 -9.98 -9.39 -8.03
N ASP A 106 -11.00 -9.20 -7.20
CA ASP A 106 -12.10 -10.15 -7.02
C ASP A 106 -13.37 -9.52 -7.58
N TYR A 107 -13.99 -10.19 -8.52
CA TYR A 107 -15.30 -9.86 -9.05
C TYR A 107 -16.32 -10.91 -8.60
N THR A 108 -17.39 -10.45 -7.99
CA THR A 108 -18.51 -11.32 -7.58
C THR A 108 -19.80 -10.75 -8.16
N GLY A 109 -20.59 -11.59 -8.81
CA GLY A 109 -21.87 -11.20 -9.35
C GLY A 109 -22.97 -12.19 -8.93
N ASN A 110 -24.18 -11.67 -8.72
CA ASN A 110 -25.37 -12.43 -8.50
C ASN A 110 -26.44 -12.00 -9.51
N VAL A 111 -26.97 -12.94 -10.24
CA VAL A 111 -28.08 -12.74 -11.20
C VAL A 111 -29.14 -13.77 -10.92
N ALA A 112 -30.33 -13.35 -10.49
CA ALA A 112 -31.46 -14.24 -10.20
C ALA A 112 -31.09 -15.43 -9.29
N ASP A 113 -30.38 -15.13 -8.17
CA ASP A 113 -29.89 -16.11 -7.18
C ASP A 113 -28.82 -17.09 -7.70
N VAL A 114 -28.19 -16.81 -8.82
CA VAL A 114 -27.03 -17.54 -9.33
C VAL A 114 -25.77 -16.71 -9.08
N ASP A 115 -24.86 -17.22 -8.24
CA ASP A 115 -23.58 -16.58 -7.93
C ASP A 115 -22.50 -16.98 -8.93
N PHE A 116 -21.69 -16.02 -9.36
CA PHE A 116 -20.48 -16.25 -10.12
C PHE A 116 -19.35 -15.36 -9.62
N SER A 117 -18.13 -15.84 -9.70
CA SER A 117 -16.94 -15.11 -9.25
C SER A 117 -15.78 -15.29 -10.22
N LEU A 118 -14.98 -14.23 -10.36
CA LEU A 118 -13.72 -14.21 -11.10
C LEU A 118 -12.66 -13.54 -10.24
N ALA A 119 -11.47 -14.14 -10.17
CA ALA A 119 -10.33 -13.55 -9.47
C ALA A 119 -9.14 -13.41 -10.42
N ALA A 120 -8.39 -12.31 -10.30
CA ALA A 120 -7.16 -12.08 -11.02
C ALA A 120 -6.14 -11.42 -10.10
N ASP A 121 -4.89 -11.89 -10.18
CA ASP A 121 -3.76 -11.36 -9.40
C ASP A 121 -2.68 -10.82 -10.33
N GLY A 122 -1.98 -9.78 -9.88
CA GLY A 122 -0.91 -9.16 -10.63
C GLY A 122 0.10 -8.43 -9.75
N ALA A 123 1.19 -7.97 -10.36
CA ALA A 123 2.17 -7.11 -9.72
C ALA A 123 2.55 -5.97 -10.65
N ILE A 124 2.54 -4.75 -10.14
CA ILE A 124 2.87 -3.54 -10.90
C ILE A 124 4.12 -2.91 -10.30
N PRO A 125 5.22 -2.76 -11.03
CA PRO A 125 6.37 -1.98 -10.58
C PRO A 125 5.97 -0.54 -10.30
N THR A 126 6.51 0.03 -9.22
CA THR A 126 6.18 1.39 -8.80
C THR A 126 7.40 2.11 -8.24
N GLY A 127 7.35 3.43 -8.28
CA GLY A 127 8.32 4.31 -7.67
C GLY A 127 7.72 5.15 -6.55
N ASN A 128 8.59 5.88 -5.88
CA ASN A 128 8.24 6.86 -4.88
C ASN A 128 9.30 7.97 -4.90
N LEU A 129 8.86 9.21 -5.06
CA LEU A 129 9.68 10.40 -4.93
C LEU A 129 8.93 11.41 -4.09
N GLY A 130 9.46 11.79 -2.93
CA GLY A 130 8.70 12.65 -2.05
C GLY A 130 9.51 13.29 -0.94
N TYR A 131 8.78 14.03 -0.15
CA TYR A 131 9.20 14.64 1.09
C TYR A 131 8.67 13.85 2.27
N ARG A 132 9.53 13.62 3.27
CA ARG A 132 9.19 12.97 4.54
C ARG A 132 9.60 13.87 5.71
N TYR A 133 8.67 14.09 6.63
CA TYR A 133 8.94 14.64 7.96
C TYR A 133 8.86 13.52 8.98
N GLN A 134 9.96 13.26 9.68
CA GLN A 134 10.07 12.21 10.69
C GLN A 134 11.08 12.61 11.73
N LYS A 135 10.66 12.68 12.99
CA LYS A 135 11.55 12.94 14.12
C LYS A 135 12.34 11.69 14.49
N SER A 136 13.61 11.85 14.82
CA SER A 136 14.46 10.75 15.31
C SER A 136 14.03 10.21 16.67
N GLU A 137 13.34 11.03 17.47
CA GLU A 137 12.82 10.67 18.80
C GLU A 137 11.39 10.09 18.73
N GLY A 138 10.86 9.86 17.53
CA GLY A 138 9.49 9.43 17.31
C GLY A 138 8.46 10.56 17.33
N GLY A 139 7.21 10.20 17.18
CA GLY A 139 6.11 11.17 17.20
C GLY A 139 5.48 11.34 15.80
N PHE A 140 4.97 12.53 15.55
CA PHE A 140 4.25 12.82 14.31
C PHE A 140 5.09 12.56 13.07
N PHE A 141 4.48 11.87 12.12
CA PHE A 141 5.01 11.55 10.81
C PHE A 141 4.14 12.20 9.73
N PHE A 142 4.79 12.78 8.73
CA PHE A 142 4.14 13.30 7.52
C PHE A 142 4.95 12.94 6.29
N LYS A 143 4.24 12.66 5.19
CA LYS A 143 4.83 12.36 3.89
C LYS A 143 3.98 12.95 2.78
N ALA A 144 4.64 13.51 1.76
CA ALA A 144 4.02 13.88 0.48
C ALA A 144 4.88 13.33 -0.65
N SER A 145 4.29 12.62 -1.61
CA SER A 145 5.05 11.90 -2.63
C SER A 145 4.35 11.83 -3.98
N LEU A 146 5.15 11.68 -5.03
CA LEU A 146 4.75 11.26 -6.35
C LEU A 146 5.04 9.76 -6.48
N CYS A 147 4.05 9.02 -6.93
CA CYS A 147 4.08 7.56 -7.01
C CYS A 147 3.82 7.11 -8.46
N PRO A 148 4.85 7.01 -9.30
CA PRO A 148 4.69 6.46 -10.64
C PRO A 148 4.45 4.95 -10.61
N PHE A 149 3.50 4.48 -11.39
CA PHE A 149 3.22 3.09 -11.68
C PHE A 149 3.70 2.78 -13.10
N PHE A 150 4.51 1.74 -13.25
CA PHE A 150 5.10 1.32 -14.52
C PHE A 150 4.31 0.12 -15.06
N ALA A 151 3.13 0.39 -15.61
CA ALA A 151 2.33 -0.56 -16.36
C ALA A 151 2.57 -0.36 -17.87
N GLU A 152 1.70 -0.85 -18.73
CA GLU A 152 1.76 -0.59 -20.18
C GLU A 152 1.76 0.92 -20.48
N THR A 153 1.01 1.69 -19.71
CA THR A 153 1.04 3.14 -19.70
C THR A 153 1.47 3.61 -18.31
N MET A 154 2.47 4.48 -18.25
CA MET A 154 2.92 5.07 -16.99
C MET A 154 1.85 6.01 -16.43
N VAL A 155 1.39 5.74 -15.22
CA VAL A 155 0.45 6.59 -14.48
C VAL A 155 1.13 7.06 -13.20
N THR A 156 0.99 8.34 -12.86
CA THR A 156 1.55 8.89 -11.63
C THR A 156 0.44 9.34 -10.69
N SER A 157 0.46 8.83 -9.47
CA SER A 157 -0.40 9.25 -8.37
C SER A 157 0.35 10.19 -7.42
N VAL A 158 -0.39 10.98 -6.66
CA VAL A 158 0.13 11.80 -5.56
C VAL A 158 -0.27 11.16 -4.25
N GLY A 159 0.67 10.97 -3.33
CA GLY A 159 0.41 10.40 -2.01
C GLY A 159 0.58 11.43 -0.89
N LEU A 160 -0.33 11.41 0.09
CA LEU A 160 -0.24 12.16 1.34
C LEU A 160 -0.35 11.21 2.52
N GLY A 161 0.70 11.09 3.31
CA GLY A 161 0.76 10.18 4.45
C GLY A 161 0.84 10.92 5.80
N PHE A 162 0.08 10.43 6.78
CA PHE A 162 0.05 10.94 8.15
C PHE A 162 0.11 9.78 9.13
N GLY A 163 0.93 9.88 10.15
CA GLY A 163 1.10 8.79 11.09
C GLY A 163 1.98 9.10 12.29
N TYR A 164 2.53 8.04 12.86
CA TYR A 164 3.34 8.09 14.07
C TYR A 164 4.56 7.17 13.93
N SER A 165 5.72 7.70 14.30
CA SER A 165 7.00 6.97 14.38
C SER A 165 7.32 6.60 15.82
N PHE A 166 7.86 5.38 16.06
CA PHE A 166 8.17 4.82 17.37
C PHE A 166 9.32 3.81 17.30
#